data_9fa91760de2ca4fbc601921311c4a3f9
#
_entry.id   9fa91760de2ca4fbc601921311c4a3f9
#
_cell.length_a   1.000
_cell.length_b   1.000
_cell.length_c   1.000
_cell.angle_alpha   90.00
_cell.angle_beta   90.00
_cell.angle_gamma   90.00
#
_symmetry.space_group_name_H-M   'P 1'
#
loop_
_entity.id
_entity.type
_entity.pdbx_description
1 polymer ?
#
loop_
_entity_poly.entity_id
_entity_poly.type
_entity_poly.pdbx_seq_one_letter_code
_entity_poly.pdbx_strand_id
1 'polypeptide(L)'
;MPRRRDFLTTTAAALLAAPAVARAQMVLRSAKASYRVVTLTQDLEQPWGMAFLPDGRLLITERPGRLRMFANGRLERAPIGGVPRVVASGQGGLLDICLHPRFAENRTLYLSYSGPGEGGSATVLARAEFRDGGGLRNAQPIFEALPRTSGGLHFGSRIVFDRAGLIYVTAGERYQMQRAQRLDDLGGKVVRLRDDGSVPADNPFVGRAPVNGVTARPEIFSYGHRNPQGMAMHPATGRIWLVEHGPRGGDELNVLKAGANYGWPLATHGIDYSGAAISPSKSLPGMEDPVRFWVPSISPSGLAFYTGDRFPGWKGSLFTGALSNNALFRIELDGERYVGEERLLVDLLPYIRDVRQGPDGLIYLVTHTDSGGLYRLEPA
;
A
#
# COMPACT_ATOMS: atom_id res chain seq x y z
N MET A 1 -52.33 9.97 -72.09
CA MET A 1 -51.15 9.45 -71.35
C MET A 1 -51.14 10.11 -69.95
N PRO A 2 -51.45 9.36 -68.88
CA PRO A 2 -51.46 9.93 -67.52
C PRO A 2 -50.04 9.83 -66.85
N ARG A 3 -49.62 10.89 -66.16
CA ARG A 3 -48.41 10.99 -65.39
C ARG A 3 -48.53 10.21 -64.07
N ARG A 4 -47.54 9.36 -63.78
CA ARG A 4 -47.36 8.71 -62.48
C ARG A 4 -46.92 9.73 -61.44
N ARG A 5 -47.58 9.76 -60.27
CA ARG A 5 -47.14 10.48 -59.04
C ARG A 5 -46.42 9.47 -58.18
N ASP A 6 -45.14 9.72 -57.90
CA ASP A 6 -44.35 8.97 -56.93
C ASP A 6 -44.69 9.46 -55.52
N PHE A 7 -45.17 8.54 -54.67
CA PHE A 7 -45.34 8.75 -53.23
C PHE A 7 -44.05 8.36 -52.52
N LEU A 8 -43.34 9.35 -51.99
CA LEU A 8 -42.24 9.15 -51.04
C LEU A 8 -42.83 8.91 -49.64
N THR A 9 -42.78 7.67 -49.17
CA THR A 9 -43.10 7.30 -47.78
C THR A 9 -41.85 7.50 -46.93
N THR A 10 -41.84 8.54 -46.10
CA THR A 10 -40.82 8.79 -45.06
C THR A 10 -41.14 7.92 -43.84
N THR A 11 -40.36 6.88 -43.65
CA THR A 11 -40.46 6.02 -42.45
C THR A 11 -39.66 6.73 -41.35
N ALA A 12 -40.35 7.31 -40.37
CA ALA A 12 -39.72 7.83 -39.13
C ALA A 12 -39.36 6.66 -38.22
N ALA A 13 -38.06 6.38 -38.05
CA ALA A 13 -37.55 5.41 -37.07
C ALA A 13 -37.63 6.07 -35.69
N ALA A 14 -38.59 5.64 -34.87
CA ALA A 14 -38.62 6.00 -33.45
C ALA A 14 -37.55 5.20 -32.71
N LEU A 15 -36.47 5.89 -32.30
CA LEU A 15 -35.51 5.38 -31.34
C LEU A 15 -36.16 5.22 -29.97
N LEU A 16 -36.56 4.02 -29.61
CA LEU A 16 -36.96 3.66 -28.26
C LEU A 16 -35.71 3.70 -27.37
N ALA A 17 -35.54 4.76 -26.63
CA ALA A 17 -34.60 4.83 -25.52
C ALA A 17 -35.09 3.84 -24.46
N ALA A 18 -34.42 2.70 -24.34
CA ALA A 18 -34.64 1.77 -23.23
C ALA A 18 -34.30 2.49 -21.93
N PRO A 19 -35.18 2.46 -20.90
CA PRO A 19 -34.86 3.05 -19.62
C PRO A 19 -33.62 2.30 -19.05
N ALA A 20 -32.54 3.04 -18.73
CA ALA A 20 -31.45 2.50 -17.95
C ALA A 20 -31.99 2.09 -16.58
N VAL A 21 -32.22 0.79 -16.40
CA VAL A 21 -32.57 0.24 -15.09
C VAL A 21 -31.37 0.52 -14.18
N ALA A 22 -31.46 1.58 -13.37
CA ALA A 22 -30.54 1.82 -12.29
C ALA A 22 -30.61 0.61 -11.35
N ARG A 23 -29.64 -0.31 -11.46
CA ARG A 23 -29.50 -1.38 -10.49
C ARG A 23 -29.32 -0.70 -9.13
N ALA A 24 -30.28 -0.88 -8.22
CA ALA A 24 -30.13 -0.42 -6.85
C ALA A 24 -28.85 -1.01 -6.29
N GLN A 25 -27.85 -0.18 -6.06
CA GLN A 25 -26.59 -0.62 -5.44
C GLN A 25 -26.91 -1.10 -4.03
N MET A 26 -26.41 -2.28 -3.68
CA MET A 26 -26.63 -2.88 -2.36
C MET A 26 -26.10 -1.96 -1.27
N VAL A 27 -26.96 -1.60 -0.32
CA VAL A 27 -26.56 -0.85 0.88
C VAL A 27 -25.98 -1.82 1.88
N LEU A 28 -24.74 -1.58 2.25
CA LEU A 28 -24.00 -2.30 3.28
C LEU A 28 -24.04 -1.51 4.59
N ARG A 29 -23.92 -2.23 5.70
CA ARG A 29 -23.96 -1.63 7.04
C ARG A 29 -22.71 -2.02 7.81
N SER A 30 -22.14 -1.04 8.50
CA SER A 30 -21.17 -1.21 9.56
C SER A 30 -21.81 -0.80 10.90
N ALA A 31 -21.08 -0.99 11.98
CA ALA A 31 -21.54 -0.53 13.30
C ALA A 31 -21.77 0.99 13.35
N LYS A 32 -21.09 1.78 12.49
CA LYS A 32 -21.08 3.25 12.58
C LYS A 32 -21.44 3.97 11.26
N ALA A 33 -21.73 3.24 10.17
CA ALA A 33 -22.10 3.86 8.90
C ALA A 33 -22.88 2.89 8.01
N SER A 34 -23.77 3.45 7.18
CA SER A 34 -24.31 2.76 6.01
C SER A 34 -23.56 3.24 4.77
N TYR A 35 -23.22 2.33 3.85
CA TYR A 35 -22.40 2.66 2.70
C TYR A 35 -22.70 1.77 1.49
N ARG A 36 -22.23 2.20 0.33
CA ARG A 36 -22.28 1.45 -0.92
C ARG A 36 -20.88 1.30 -1.50
N VAL A 37 -20.69 0.24 -2.28
CA VAL A 37 -19.46 0.03 -3.06
C VAL A 37 -19.73 0.43 -4.50
N VAL A 38 -18.97 1.38 -5.01
CA VAL A 38 -19.01 1.80 -6.41
C VAL A 38 -17.79 1.22 -7.12
N THR A 39 -18.01 0.40 -8.14
CA THR A 39 -16.96 -0.07 -9.04
C THR A 39 -16.62 1.04 -10.02
N LEU A 40 -15.36 1.49 -10.02
CA LEU A 40 -14.87 2.54 -10.92
C LEU A 40 -14.25 1.95 -12.20
N THR A 41 -13.50 0.85 -12.08
CA THR A 41 -13.00 0.02 -13.19
C THR A 41 -12.63 -1.37 -12.70
N GLN A 42 -12.56 -2.34 -13.62
CA GLN A 42 -12.02 -3.69 -13.40
C GLN A 42 -10.93 -4.05 -14.41
N ASP A 43 -10.35 -3.04 -15.06
CA ASP A 43 -9.36 -3.18 -16.13
C ASP A 43 -7.91 -3.00 -15.65
N LEU A 44 -7.66 -3.26 -14.36
CA LEU A 44 -6.32 -3.22 -13.76
C LEU A 44 -5.72 -4.62 -13.66
N GLU A 45 -4.42 -4.74 -13.87
CA GLU A 45 -3.70 -5.99 -13.71
C GLU A 45 -2.81 -5.95 -12.46
N GLN A 46 -3.20 -6.73 -11.44
CA GLN A 46 -2.47 -6.83 -10.17
C GLN A 46 -2.10 -5.46 -9.58
N PRO A 47 -3.07 -4.52 -9.41
CA PRO A 47 -2.77 -3.21 -8.84
C PRO A 47 -2.22 -3.34 -7.42
N TRP A 48 -1.27 -2.43 -7.05
CA TRP A 48 -0.58 -2.54 -5.78
C TRP A 48 -0.68 -1.30 -4.89
N GLY A 49 -0.45 -0.12 -5.41
CA GLY A 49 -0.47 1.14 -4.67
C GLY A 49 -1.19 2.25 -5.42
N MET A 50 -1.69 3.24 -4.68
CA MET A 50 -2.44 4.37 -5.21
C MET A 50 -1.92 5.70 -4.66
N ALA A 51 -1.92 6.76 -5.51
CA ALA A 51 -1.67 8.13 -5.07
C ALA A 51 -2.55 9.13 -5.82
N PHE A 52 -3.30 9.97 -5.09
CA PHE A 52 -4.09 11.04 -5.68
C PHE A 52 -3.22 12.23 -6.03
N LEU A 53 -3.34 12.73 -7.26
CA LEU A 53 -2.80 14.01 -7.66
C LEU A 53 -3.64 15.15 -7.03
N PRO A 54 -3.08 16.37 -6.86
CA PRO A 54 -3.80 17.50 -6.28
C PRO A 54 -5.09 17.89 -7.00
N ASP A 55 -5.20 17.54 -8.28
CA ASP A 55 -6.38 17.78 -9.12
C ASP A 55 -7.44 16.67 -9.08
N GLY A 56 -7.22 15.65 -8.23
CA GLY A 56 -8.13 14.53 -8.03
C GLY A 56 -7.93 13.34 -8.98
N ARG A 57 -7.04 13.44 -9.96
CA ARG A 57 -6.62 12.27 -10.76
C ARG A 57 -5.91 11.27 -9.86
N LEU A 58 -6.00 9.98 -10.19
CA LEU A 58 -5.44 8.91 -9.39
C LEU A 58 -4.39 8.15 -10.18
N LEU A 59 -3.18 8.05 -9.64
CA LEU A 59 -2.11 7.20 -10.13
C LEU A 59 -2.22 5.83 -9.45
N ILE A 60 -2.08 4.75 -10.22
CA ILE A 60 -2.18 3.37 -9.73
C ILE A 60 -1.02 2.58 -10.29
N THR A 61 -0.26 1.92 -9.43
CA THR A 61 0.79 0.99 -9.84
C THR A 61 0.22 -0.39 -10.12
N GLU A 62 0.67 -1.01 -11.20
CA GLU A 62 0.42 -2.42 -11.52
C GLU A 62 1.72 -3.21 -11.42
N ARG A 63 1.70 -4.32 -10.70
CA ARG A 63 2.89 -5.14 -10.41
C ARG A 63 3.73 -5.51 -11.63
N PRO A 64 3.15 -5.80 -12.81
CA PRO A 64 3.94 -6.08 -14.02
C PRO A 64 4.87 -4.95 -14.46
N GLY A 65 4.80 -3.76 -13.85
CA GLY A 65 5.68 -2.63 -14.13
C GLY A 65 5.00 -1.49 -14.89
N ARG A 66 3.67 -1.35 -14.77
CA ARG A 66 2.93 -0.26 -15.38
C ARG A 66 2.44 0.73 -14.33
N LEU A 67 2.51 2.01 -14.66
CA LEU A 67 1.86 3.09 -13.93
C LEU A 67 0.63 3.54 -14.72
N ARG A 68 -0.55 3.44 -14.10
CA ARG A 68 -1.83 3.77 -14.71
C ARG A 68 -2.38 5.08 -14.15
N MET A 69 -3.24 5.72 -14.93
CA MET A 69 -3.98 6.91 -14.51
C MET A 69 -5.48 6.66 -14.61
N PHE A 70 -6.19 6.98 -13.53
CA PHE A 70 -7.64 7.08 -13.53
C PHE A 70 -8.02 8.56 -13.44
N ALA A 71 -8.76 9.05 -14.44
CA ALA A 71 -9.12 10.45 -14.57
C ALA A 71 -10.50 10.57 -15.23
N ASN A 72 -11.28 11.59 -14.88
CA ASN A 72 -12.59 11.86 -15.48
C ASN A 72 -13.53 10.63 -15.47
N GLY A 73 -13.49 9.85 -14.39
CA GLY A 73 -14.34 8.67 -14.21
C GLY A 73 -13.94 7.44 -15.03
N ARG A 74 -12.75 7.42 -15.64
CA ARG A 74 -12.28 6.29 -16.45
C ARG A 74 -10.78 6.01 -16.26
N LEU A 75 -10.41 4.75 -16.49
CA LEU A 75 -9.00 4.36 -16.58
C LEU A 75 -8.45 4.79 -17.96
N GLU A 76 -7.36 5.57 -17.96
CA GLU A 76 -6.70 5.97 -19.20
C GLU A 76 -6.10 4.75 -19.90
N ARG A 77 -6.26 4.67 -21.25
CA ARG A 77 -5.90 3.49 -22.02
C ARG A 77 -4.39 3.22 -22.01
N ALA A 78 -3.59 4.28 -22.21
CA ALA A 78 -2.14 4.17 -22.25
C ALA A 78 -1.55 4.27 -20.84
N PRO A 79 -0.59 3.41 -20.47
CA PRO A 79 0.15 3.57 -19.22
C PRO A 79 1.09 4.77 -19.31
N ILE A 80 1.44 5.31 -18.15
CA ILE A 80 2.40 6.41 -18.00
C ILE A 80 3.81 5.84 -18.21
N GLY A 81 4.55 6.42 -19.16
CA GLY A 81 5.93 6.02 -19.48
C GLY A 81 6.96 6.49 -18.45
N GLY A 82 8.19 5.98 -18.58
CA GLY A 82 9.33 6.37 -17.73
C GLY A 82 9.44 5.61 -16.40
N VAL A 83 8.64 4.56 -16.19
CA VAL A 83 8.74 3.66 -15.04
C VAL A 83 10.05 2.87 -15.08
N PRO A 84 10.79 2.73 -13.97
CA PRO A 84 11.98 1.89 -13.91
C PRO A 84 11.71 0.43 -14.27
N ARG A 85 12.75 -0.27 -14.74
CA ARG A 85 12.66 -1.72 -14.95
C ARG A 85 12.48 -2.46 -13.64
N VAL A 86 11.48 -3.35 -13.56
CA VAL A 86 11.14 -4.14 -12.38
C VAL A 86 11.31 -5.64 -12.62
N VAL A 87 11.46 -6.40 -11.54
CA VAL A 87 11.39 -7.88 -11.53
C VAL A 87 10.01 -8.28 -11.04
N ALA A 88 9.08 -8.52 -11.96
CA ALA A 88 7.71 -8.93 -11.64
C ALA A 88 7.62 -10.45 -11.41
N SER A 89 8.26 -10.94 -10.36
CA SER A 89 8.29 -12.36 -9.99
C SER A 89 7.90 -12.56 -8.52
N GLY A 90 7.11 -13.57 -8.22
CA GLY A 90 6.59 -13.82 -6.88
C GLY A 90 5.75 -12.65 -6.38
N GLN A 91 6.17 -12.01 -5.30
CA GLN A 91 5.56 -10.80 -4.73
C GLN A 91 6.20 -9.50 -5.27
N GLY A 92 7.25 -9.60 -6.09
CA GLY A 92 7.95 -8.46 -6.67
C GLY A 92 7.20 -7.82 -7.83
N GLY A 93 7.67 -6.66 -8.28
CA GLY A 93 7.12 -5.85 -9.37
C GLY A 93 7.23 -4.36 -9.10
N LEU A 94 6.39 -3.56 -9.74
CA LEU A 94 6.15 -2.17 -9.35
C LEU A 94 5.17 -2.19 -8.18
N LEU A 95 5.54 -1.59 -7.06
CA LEU A 95 4.84 -1.76 -5.78
C LEU A 95 4.18 -0.45 -5.35
N ASP A 96 4.71 0.28 -4.37
CA ASP A 96 4.04 1.48 -3.88
C ASP A 96 4.37 2.74 -4.71
N ILE A 97 3.51 3.74 -4.56
CA ILE A 97 3.67 5.08 -5.10
C ILE A 97 3.31 6.10 -4.03
N CYS A 98 4.13 7.14 -3.89
CA CYS A 98 3.87 8.24 -2.98
C CYS A 98 4.25 9.57 -3.63
N LEU A 99 3.43 10.60 -3.46
CA LEU A 99 3.78 11.96 -3.89
C LEU A 99 4.63 12.64 -2.83
N HIS A 100 5.57 13.48 -3.26
CA HIS A 100 6.27 14.39 -2.38
C HIS A 100 5.25 15.33 -1.67
N PRO A 101 5.40 15.68 -0.37
CA PRO A 101 4.47 16.58 0.33
C PRO A 101 4.24 17.91 -0.38
N ARG A 102 5.26 18.41 -1.11
CA ARG A 102 5.18 19.62 -1.95
C ARG A 102 5.03 19.31 -3.44
N PHE A 103 4.29 18.27 -3.78
CA PHE A 103 4.15 17.83 -5.19
C PHE A 103 3.60 18.92 -6.09
N ALA A 104 2.69 19.75 -5.62
CA ALA A 104 2.14 20.88 -6.40
C ALA A 104 3.24 21.82 -6.91
N GLU A 105 4.33 21.98 -6.14
CA GLU A 105 5.46 22.83 -6.46
C GLU A 105 6.53 22.11 -7.30
N ASN A 106 6.90 20.88 -6.91
CA ASN A 106 8.08 20.22 -7.42
C ASN A 106 7.79 19.02 -8.35
N ARG A 107 6.51 18.62 -8.47
CA ARG A 107 6.05 17.51 -9.32
C ARG A 107 6.77 16.18 -9.06
N THR A 108 7.36 16.03 -7.88
CA THR A 108 8.15 14.84 -7.51
C THR A 108 7.27 13.77 -6.93
N LEU A 109 7.48 12.52 -7.37
CA LEU A 109 6.89 11.33 -6.79
C LEU A 109 7.96 10.25 -6.55
N TYR A 110 7.58 9.27 -5.76
CA TYR A 110 8.44 8.14 -5.41
C TYR A 110 7.74 6.83 -5.77
N LEU A 111 8.53 5.90 -6.29
CA LEU A 111 8.12 4.54 -6.60
C LEU A 111 8.98 3.56 -5.83
N SER A 112 8.36 2.58 -5.19
CA SER A 112 9.08 1.40 -4.70
C SER A 112 8.84 0.23 -5.63
N TYR A 113 9.86 -0.59 -5.81
CA TYR A 113 9.79 -1.74 -6.71
C TYR A 113 10.85 -2.79 -6.39
N SER A 114 10.67 -3.98 -6.92
CA SER A 114 11.73 -4.99 -6.94
C SER A 114 12.70 -4.70 -8.08
N GLY A 115 13.85 -4.10 -7.75
CA GLY A 115 14.89 -3.73 -8.71
C GLY A 115 15.85 -4.88 -9.00
N PRO A 116 16.17 -5.17 -10.30
CA PRO A 116 17.14 -6.19 -10.67
C PRO A 116 18.57 -5.74 -10.40
N GLY A 117 19.45 -6.72 -10.18
CA GLY A 117 20.89 -6.49 -10.10
C GLY A 117 21.64 -7.79 -9.90
N GLU A 118 22.96 -7.70 -9.77
CA GLU A 118 23.79 -8.86 -9.45
C GLU A 118 23.36 -9.49 -8.12
N GLY A 119 23.26 -10.82 -8.09
CA GLY A 119 22.77 -11.56 -6.92
C GLY A 119 21.25 -11.63 -6.79
N GLY A 120 20.46 -11.04 -7.70
CA GLY A 120 19.00 -11.14 -7.71
C GLY A 120 18.26 -9.79 -7.68
N SER A 121 17.31 -9.63 -6.77
CA SER A 121 16.50 -8.41 -6.64
C SER A 121 16.48 -7.88 -5.20
N ALA A 122 16.27 -6.57 -5.07
CA ALA A 122 16.05 -5.90 -3.78
C ALA A 122 14.86 -4.96 -3.88
N THR A 123 14.34 -4.53 -2.73
CA THR A 123 13.44 -3.40 -2.66
C THR A 123 14.22 -2.13 -2.96
N VAL A 124 13.78 -1.39 -3.97
CA VAL A 124 14.38 -0.13 -4.43
C VAL A 124 13.37 0.98 -4.26
N LEU A 125 13.83 2.14 -3.81
CA LEU A 125 13.09 3.40 -3.86
C LEU A 125 13.67 4.27 -4.97
N ALA A 126 12.83 4.68 -5.93
CA ALA A 126 13.20 5.67 -6.93
C ALA A 126 12.42 6.96 -6.74
N ARG A 127 13.10 8.07 -7.08
CA ARG A 127 12.53 9.41 -7.20
C ARG A 127 12.36 9.74 -8.67
N ALA A 128 11.23 10.36 -9.04
CA ALA A 128 10.95 10.77 -10.40
C ALA A 128 10.19 12.10 -10.45
N GLU A 129 10.31 12.84 -11.55
CA GLU A 129 9.49 14.00 -11.84
C GLU A 129 8.29 13.58 -12.70
N PHE A 130 7.09 13.90 -12.29
CA PHE A 130 5.86 13.66 -13.06
C PHE A 130 5.56 14.83 -14.00
N ARG A 131 5.32 14.53 -15.27
CA ARG A 131 4.91 15.49 -16.28
C ARG A 131 3.59 15.10 -16.93
N ASP A 132 2.63 16.00 -16.92
CA ASP A 132 1.35 15.81 -17.61
C ASP A 132 1.60 15.57 -19.11
N GLY A 133 1.05 14.45 -19.63
CA GLY A 133 1.26 14.04 -21.01
C GLY A 133 2.69 13.60 -21.37
N GLY A 134 3.67 13.81 -20.49
CA GLY A 134 5.09 13.50 -20.72
C GLY A 134 5.63 12.29 -19.95
N GLY A 135 4.82 11.72 -19.05
CA GLY A 135 5.22 10.58 -18.22
C GLY A 135 6.18 10.95 -17.08
N LEU A 136 6.94 9.96 -16.62
CA LEU A 136 7.99 10.16 -15.60
C LEU A 136 9.30 10.55 -16.28
N ARG A 137 9.97 11.54 -15.68
CA ARG A 137 11.28 12.01 -16.09
C ARG A 137 12.28 11.82 -14.94
N ASN A 138 13.55 11.62 -15.29
CA ASN A 138 14.63 11.51 -14.32
C ASN A 138 14.36 10.47 -13.22
N ALA A 139 13.66 9.38 -13.58
CA ALA A 139 13.42 8.29 -12.64
C ALA A 139 14.76 7.63 -12.27
N GLN A 140 15.20 7.80 -11.03
CA GLN A 140 16.48 7.28 -10.56
C GLN A 140 16.36 6.64 -9.19
N PRO A 141 17.03 5.52 -8.93
CA PRO A 141 17.15 4.94 -7.61
C PRO A 141 17.82 5.92 -6.64
N ILE A 142 17.24 6.06 -5.45
CA ILE A 142 17.81 6.83 -4.34
C ILE A 142 18.08 5.97 -3.11
N PHE A 143 17.60 4.72 -3.09
CA PHE A 143 17.84 3.75 -2.04
C PHE A 143 17.63 2.32 -2.56
N GLU A 144 18.44 1.38 -2.07
CA GLU A 144 18.31 -0.06 -2.30
C GLU A 144 18.49 -0.84 -1.00
N ALA A 145 17.58 -1.75 -0.68
CA ALA A 145 17.64 -2.61 0.50
C ALA A 145 18.60 -3.80 0.27
N LEU A 146 19.89 -3.53 0.32
CA LEU A 146 20.95 -4.52 0.13
C LEU A 146 21.16 -5.43 1.37
N PRO A 147 21.69 -6.66 1.15
CA PRO A 147 22.06 -7.29 -0.11
C PRO A 147 20.85 -7.78 -0.92
N ARG A 148 20.99 -7.91 -2.24
CA ARG A 148 20.01 -8.55 -3.11
C ARG A 148 19.91 -10.03 -2.85
N THR A 149 18.76 -10.61 -3.24
CA THR A 149 18.52 -12.06 -3.12
C THR A 149 17.80 -12.59 -4.35
N SER A 150 17.96 -13.86 -4.64
CA SER A 150 17.26 -14.55 -5.76
C SER A 150 15.79 -14.83 -5.46
N GLY A 151 15.36 -14.79 -4.19
CA GLY A 151 13.98 -15.09 -3.79
C GLY A 151 12.96 -14.05 -4.25
N GLY A 152 11.74 -14.50 -4.53
CA GLY A 152 10.61 -13.65 -4.98
C GLY A 152 9.66 -13.19 -3.88
N LEU A 153 9.98 -13.35 -2.59
CA LEU A 153 9.07 -13.07 -1.48
C LEU A 153 9.55 -11.90 -0.60
N HIS A 154 8.63 -11.34 0.19
CA HIS A 154 8.85 -10.37 1.26
C HIS A 154 9.67 -9.13 0.82
N PHE A 155 9.08 -8.29 -0.02
CA PHE A 155 9.70 -7.02 -0.45
C PHE A 155 9.38 -5.86 0.48
N GLY A 156 8.33 -5.93 1.32
CA GLY A 156 7.84 -4.77 2.05
C GLY A 156 7.31 -3.70 1.10
N SER A 157 8.09 -2.63 0.90
CA SER A 157 7.95 -1.61 -0.16
C SER A 157 7.00 -0.43 0.13
N ARG A 158 6.34 -0.35 1.27
CA ARG A 158 5.45 0.78 1.58
C ARG A 158 6.23 2.06 1.83
N ILE A 159 5.71 3.20 1.34
CA ILE A 159 6.34 4.53 1.42
C ILE A 159 5.42 5.47 2.19
N VAL A 160 5.95 6.19 3.18
CA VAL A 160 5.24 7.26 3.90
C VAL A 160 6.19 8.41 4.19
N PHE A 161 5.69 9.65 4.09
CA PHE A 161 6.37 10.84 4.58
C PHE A 161 5.90 11.19 5.99
N ASP A 162 6.81 11.67 6.84
CA ASP A 162 6.46 12.34 8.08
C ASP A 162 6.23 13.85 7.87
N ARG A 163 5.87 14.55 8.95
CA ARG A 163 5.64 16.00 8.91
C ARG A 163 6.88 16.83 8.64
N ALA A 164 8.06 16.27 8.91
CA ALA A 164 9.35 16.90 8.64
C ALA A 164 9.80 16.72 7.17
N GLY A 165 9.05 15.94 6.37
CA GLY A 165 9.38 15.62 4.99
C GLY A 165 10.42 14.51 4.87
N LEU A 166 10.63 13.70 5.91
CA LEU A 166 11.47 12.51 5.85
C LEU A 166 10.65 11.32 5.32
N ILE A 167 11.31 10.48 4.52
CA ILE A 167 10.71 9.31 3.89
C ILE A 167 10.98 8.08 4.75
N TYR A 168 9.93 7.32 5.05
CA TYR A 168 10.01 5.98 5.62
C TYR A 168 9.70 4.96 4.53
N VAL A 169 10.55 3.94 4.41
CA VAL A 169 10.37 2.85 3.44
C VAL A 169 10.52 1.51 4.15
N THR A 170 9.61 0.60 3.86
CA THR A 170 9.67 -0.76 4.42
C THR A 170 10.43 -1.70 3.49
N ALA A 171 11.25 -2.57 4.05
CA ALA A 171 11.92 -3.66 3.36
C ALA A 171 11.66 -4.99 4.10
N GLY A 172 11.13 -5.97 3.41
CA GLY A 172 10.94 -7.31 3.96
C GLY A 172 12.25 -8.10 4.06
N GLU A 173 12.27 -9.16 4.84
CA GLU A 173 13.47 -9.97 5.11
C GLU A 173 13.80 -10.97 3.99
N ARG A 174 13.00 -10.97 2.90
CA ARG A 174 13.23 -11.74 1.68
C ARG A 174 13.14 -13.27 1.90
N TYR A 175 12.29 -13.72 2.84
CA TYR A 175 12.14 -15.10 3.28
C TYR A 175 13.41 -15.69 3.91
N GLN A 176 14.23 -14.81 4.51
CA GLN A 176 15.47 -15.15 5.23
C GLN A 176 15.39 -14.52 6.63
N MET A 177 14.66 -15.18 7.54
CA MET A 177 14.23 -14.64 8.85
C MET A 177 15.38 -13.96 9.63
N GLN A 178 16.60 -14.52 9.60
CA GLN A 178 17.73 -14.02 10.38
C GLN A 178 18.21 -12.62 9.95
N ARG A 179 17.90 -12.22 8.71
CA ARG A 179 18.20 -10.88 8.21
C ARG A 179 17.53 -9.80 9.05
N ALA A 180 16.32 -10.07 9.57
CA ALA A 180 15.55 -9.10 10.33
C ALA A 180 16.29 -8.58 11.57
N GLN A 181 17.14 -9.41 12.20
CA GLN A 181 17.90 -9.06 13.40
C GLN A 181 19.30 -8.48 13.09
N ARG A 182 19.79 -8.62 11.85
CA ARG A 182 21.12 -8.12 11.48
C ARG A 182 21.06 -6.62 11.18
N LEU A 183 21.91 -5.84 11.82
CA LEU A 183 21.96 -4.38 11.61
C LEU A 183 22.88 -3.96 10.46
N ASP A 184 23.70 -4.86 9.92
CA ASP A 184 24.52 -4.66 8.70
C ASP A 184 23.76 -5.01 7.40
N ASP A 185 22.49 -5.42 7.51
CA ASP A 185 21.61 -5.88 6.45
C ASP A 185 20.31 -5.05 6.45
N LEU A 186 19.80 -4.70 5.27
CA LEU A 186 18.59 -3.89 5.12
C LEU A 186 17.31 -4.70 4.91
N GLY A 187 17.36 -6.03 4.94
CA GLY A 187 16.17 -6.90 4.96
C GLY A 187 15.50 -6.92 6.34
N GLY A 188 14.15 -6.86 6.37
CA GLY A 188 13.38 -6.84 7.61
C GLY A 188 13.53 -5.53 8.41
N LYS A 189 13.51 -4.41 7.70
CA LYS A 189 13.74 -3.06 8.26
C LYS A 189 12.67 -2.08 7.83
N VAL A 190 12.51 -1.03 8.62
CA VAL A 190 12.02 0.25 8.15
C VAL A 190 13.22 1.19 8.10
N VAL A 191 13.45 1.83 6.97
CA VAL A 191 14.50 2.84 6.78
C VAL A 191 13.90 4.23 6.79
N ARG A 192 14.69 5.24 7.24
CA ARG A 192 14.31 6.65 7.21
C ARG A 192 15.37 7.44 6.45
N LEU A 193 14.91 8.21 5.46
CA LEU A 193 15.75 8.93 4.50
C LEU A 193 15.25 10.37 4.32
N ARG A 194 16.10 11.25 3.80
CA ARG A 194 15.68 12.52 3.20
C ARG A 194 15.05 12.26 1.82
N ASP A 195 14.42 13.27 1.27
CA ASP A 195 13.75 13.24 -0.04
C ASP A 195 14.68 13.00 -1.24
N ASP A 196 15.98 13.17 -1.05
CA ASP A 196 17.04 12.86 -2.02
C ASP A 196 17.70 11.48 -1.80
N GLY A 197 17.30 10.73 -0.79
CA GLY A 197 17.85 9.43 -0.41
C GLY A 197 19.00 9.51 0.60
N SER A 198 19.48 10.70 0.96
CA SER A 198 20.53 10.84 1.98
C SER A 198 20.01 10.48 3.36
N VAL A 199 20.94 10.07 4.23
CA VAL A 199 20.61 9.63 5.59
C VAL A 199 20.49 10.84 6.52
N PRO A 200 19.38 11.01 7.27
CA PRO A 200 19.27 12.02 8.32
C PRO A 200 20.29 11.80 9.43
N ALA A 201 20.94 12.88 9.90
CA ALA A 201 21.96 12.81 10.92
C ALA A 201 21.45 12.31 12.29
N ASP A 202 20.13 12.44 12.52
CA ASP A 202 19.44 12.00 13.73
C ASP A 202 18.84 10.58 13.61
N ASN A 203 19.21 9.82 12.59
CA ASN A 203 18.82 8.41 12.50
C ASN A 203 19.45 7.62 13.66
N PRO A 204 18.70 6.62 14.21
CA PRO A 204 19.05 5.99 15.48
C PRO A 204 20.37 5.23 15.46
N PHE A 205 20.90 4.87 14.28
CA PHE A 205 22.14 4.11 14.15
C PHE A 205 23.30 4.93 13.54
N VAL A 206 23.11 6.21 13.24
CA VAL A 206 24.20 7.09 12.78
C VAL A 206 25.22 7.29 13.90
N GLY A 207 26.51 7.08 13.58
CA GLY A 207 27.62 7.30 14.51
C GLY A 207 27.70 6.32 15.69
N ARG A 208 26.87 5.25 15.70
CA ARG A 208 27.01 4.22 16.74
C ARG A 208 28.23 3.36 16.53
N ALA A 209 28.92 3.08 17.63
CA ALA A 209 30.05 2.15 17.64
C ALA A 209 29.61 0.75 17.20
N PRO A 210 30.48 -0.02 16.52
CA PRO A 210 30.18 -1.41 16.18
C PRO A 210 29.87 -2.24 17.42
N VAL A 211 28.85 -3.11 17.29
CA VAL A 211 28.51 -4.09 18.33
C VAL A 211 28.96 -5.47 17.84
N ASN A 212 29.81 -6.16 18.60
CA ASN A 212 30.44 -7.44 18.21
C ASN A 212 31.10 -7.40 16.83
N GLY A 213 31.76 -6.27 16.49
CA GLY A 213 32.39 -6.08 15.19
C GLY A 213 31.46 -5.73 14.04
N VAL A 214 30.15 -5.61 14.27
CA VAL A 214 29.13 -5.29 13.26
C VAL A 214 28.79 -3.81 13.31
N THR A 215 29.01 -3.10 12.21
CA THR A 215 28.58 -1.70 12.04
C THR A 215 27.15 -1.68 11.50
N ALA A 216 26.27 -1.02 12.22
CA ALA A 216 24.87 -0.87 11.79
C ALA A 216 24.74 0.03 10.56
N ARG A 217 23.82 -0.28 9.68
CA ARG A 217 23.45 0.56 8.53
C ARG A 217 22.76 1.82 9.03
N PRO A 218 23.25 3.01 8.67
CA PRO A 218 22.73 4.26 9.20
C PRO A 218 21.33 4.63 8.69
N GLU A 219 20.87 3.99 7.60
CA GLU A 219 19.53 4.16 7.04
C GLU A 219 18.42 3.59 7.95
N ILE A 220 18.76 2.63 8.82
CA ILE A 220 17.79 1.88 9.63
C ILE A 220 17.10 2.83 10.63
N PHE A 221 15.76 2.82 10.61
CA PHE A 221 14.92 3.44 11.62
C PHE A 221 14.45 2.43 12.68
N SER A 222 13.99 1.24 12.25
CA SER A 222 13.61 0.11 13.10
C SER A 222 13.95 -1.21 12.41
N TYR A 223 14.00 -2.29 13.19
CA TYR A 223 14.38 -3.62 12.71
C TYR A 223 13.57 -4.74 13.37
N GLY A 224 13.83 -5.98 12.99
CA GLY A 224 13.06 -7.12 13.52
C GLY A 224 11.69 -7.26 12.87
N HIS A 225 11.54 -6.84 11.60
CA HIS A 225 10.34 -6.96 10.81
C HIS A 225 10.40 -8.16 9.86
N ARG A 226 9.24 -8.78 9.58
CA ARG A 226 9.15 -9.86 8.60
C ARG A 226 8.84 -9.32 7.20
N ASN A 227 7.64 -8.81 6.98
CA ASN A 227 7.18 -8.33 5.67
C ASN A 227 6.15 -7.21 5.84
N PRO A 228 6.58 -5.99 6.13
CA PRO A 228 5.69 -4.86 6.34
C PRO A 228 5.02 -4.42 5.04
N GLN A 229 3.67 -4.48 4.97
CA GLN A 229 2.90 -4.25 3.75
C GLN A 229 2.04 -2.99 3.77
N GLY A 230 1.77 -2.44 4.95
CA GLY A 230 1.02 -1.20 5.12
C GLY A 230 1.73 -0.25 6.07
N MET A 231 1.68 1.05 5.78
CA MET A 231 2.25 2.09 6.66
C MET A 231 1.46 3.38 6.50
N ALA A 232 1.19 4.07 7.61
CA ALA A 232 0.47 5.34 7.61
C ALA A 232 0.94 6.23 8.77
N MET A 233 0.96 7.55 8.54
CA MET A 233 1.21 8.51 9.60
C MET A 233 -0.08 8.82 10.35
N HIS A 234 -0.06 8.72 11.68
CA HIS A 234 -1.20 9.08 12.53
C HIS A 234 -1.46 10.59 12.43
N PRO A 235 -2.69 11.03 12.09
CA PRO A 235 -2.97 12.42 11.75
C PRO A 235 -2.77 13.40 12.92
N ALA A 236 -3.03 12.97 14.15
CA ALA A 236 -2.88 13.84 15.33
C ALA A 236 -1.45 13.81 15.89
N THR A 237 -0.86 12.61 16.10
CA THR A 237 0.44 12.46 16.79
C THR A 237 1.63 12.57 15.86
N GLY A 238 1.48 12.33 14.55
CA GLY A 238 2.57 12.26 13.57
C GLY A 238 3.39 10.96 13.64
N ARG A 239 3.05 10.04 14.55
CA ARG A 239 3.74 8.74 14.66
C ARG A 239 3.39 7.86 13.45
N ILE A 240 4.34 7.06 13.02
CA ILE A 240 4.16 6.12 11.92
C ILE A 240 3.63 4.80 12.45
N TRP A 241 2.55 4.32 11.85
CA TRP A 241 1.92 3.04 12.10
C TRP A 241 2.22 2.09 10.96
N LEU A 242 2.32 0.80 11.26
CA LEU A 242 2.73 -0.22 10.32
C LEU A 242 1.92 -1.50 10.54
N VAL A 243 1.52 -2.16 9.44
CA VAL A 243 1.04 -3.55 9.47
C VAL A 243 1.98 -4.45 8.71
N GLU A 244 2.20 -5.64 9.25
CA GLU A 244 3.08 -6.63 8.64
C GLU A 244 2.53 -8.04 8.69
N HIS A 245 2.98 -8.86 7.72
CA HIS A 245 2.62 -10.27 7.67
C HIS A 245 3.44 -11.10 8.64
N GLY A 246 2.77 -11.82 9.51
CA GLY A 246 3.33 -13.00 10.15
C GLY A 246 3.44 -14.18 9.19
N PRO A 247 3.89 -15.34 9.66
CA PRO A 247 3.85 -16.59 8.88
C PRO A 247 2.43 -17.20 8.88
N ARG A 248 2.23 -18.31 9.54
CA ARG A 248 0.90 -18.88 9.76
C ARG A 248 0.27 -18.25 11.01
N GLY A 249 -0.44 -17.14 10.86
CA GLY A 249 -0.86 -16.24 11.95
C GLY A 249 0.28 -15.30 12.41
N GLY A 250 -0.02 -14.44 13.38
CA GLY A 250 0.93 -13.48 13.93
C GLY A 250 1.22 -12.30 13.02
N ASP A 251 0.28 -11.91 12.18
CA ASP A 251 0.30 -10.58 11.54
C ASP A 251 0.17 -9.52 12.62
N GLU A 252 0.77 -8.35 12.43
CA GLU A 252 0.91 -7.34 13.48
C GLU A 252 0.51 -5.95 13.01
N LEU A 253 -0.03 -5.17 13.96
CA LEU A 253 -0.16 -3.72 13.87
C LEU A 253 0.80 -3.10 14.88
N ASN A 254 1.73 -2.32 14.41
CA ASN A 254 2.81 -1.73 15.18
C ASN A 254 2.81 -0.21 15.11
N VAL A 255 3.32 0.46 16.16
CA VAL A 255 3.63 1.89 16.16
C VAL A 255 5.14 2.04 16.19
N LEU A 256 5.73 2.66 15.16
CA LEU A 256 7.18 2.72 14.99
C LEU A 256 7.85 3.63 16.03
N LYS A 257 8.97 3.14 16.54
CA LYS A 257 9.90 3.84 17.42
C LYS A 257 11.32 3.78 16.85
N ALA A 258 12.06 4.87 16.99
CA ALA A 258 13.44 4.97 16.52
C ALA A 258 14.36 3.96 17.23
N GLY A 259 15.08 3.16 16.46
CA GLY A 259 16.03 2.17 16.96
C GLY A 259 15.43 0.92 17.58
N ALA A 260 14.10 0.76 17.55
CA ALA A 260 13.42 -0.35 18.18
C ALA A 260 13.48 -1.65 17.38
N ASN A 261 13.47 -2.78 18.10
CA ASN A 261 13.39 -4.15 17.59
C ASN A 261 11.96 -4.67 17.73
N TYR A 262 11.34 -5.11 16.62
CA TYR A 262 9.98 -5.66 16.56
C TYR A 262 9.93 -7.20 16.64
N GLY A 263 11.01 -7.82 17.03
CA GLY A 263 11.09 -9.19 17.53
C GLY A 263 11.27 -10.28 16.48
N TRP A 264 10.80 -10.11 15.24
CA TRP A 264 10.92 -11.19 14.24
C TRP A 264 12.37 -11.62 13.98
N PRO A 265 12.73 -12.91 13.96
CA PRO A 265 11.90 -14.09 14.29
C PRO A 265 12.02 -14.57 15.74
N LEU A 266 12.69 -13.81 16.62
CA LEU A 266 13.01 -14.20 18.01
C LEU A 266 11.77 -14.18 18.91
N ALA A 267 10.81 -13.32 18.61
CA ALA A 267 9.49 -13.26 19.21
C ALA A 267 8.42 -13.19 18.10
N THR A 268 7.38 -14.01 18.19
CA THR A 268 6.29 -14.03 17.20
C THR A 268 5.05 -14.73 17.74
N HIS A 269 3.86 -14.25 17.36
CA HIS A 269 2.57 -14.90 17.63
C HIS A 269 2.20 -15.95 16.58
N GLY A 270 2.98 -16.09 15.50
CA GLY A 270 2.77 -17.04 14.43
C GLY A 270 3.61 -18.31 14.58
N ILE A 271 3.27 -19.31 13.77
CA ILE A 271 4.00 -20.57 13.65
C ILE A 271 4.44 -20.77 12.19
N ASP A 272 5.40 -21.63 11.95
CA ASP A 272 5.83 -21.99 10.60
C ASP A 272 4.69 -22.62 9.79
N TYR A 273 4.74 -22.57 8.48
CA TYR A 273 3.76 -23.19 7.60
C TYR A 273 3.71 -24.71 7.74
N SER A 274 4.81 -25.33 8.16
CA SER A 274 4.87 -26.76 8.53
C SER A 274 4.09 -27.08 9.82
N GLY A 275 3.74 -26.07 10.61
CA GLY A 275 3.14 -26.21 11.95
C GLY A 275 4.16 -26.19 13.08
N ALA A 276 5.46 -26.14 12.80
CA ALA A 276 6.49 -26.04 13.82
C ALA A 276 6.52 -24.64 14.47
N ALA A 277 6.92 -24.56 15.73
CA ALA A 277 7.19 -23.30 16.40
C ALA A 277 8.44 -22.64 15.78
N ILE A 278 8.33 -21.33 15.46
CA ILE A 278 9.48 -20.52 15.01
C ILE A 278 10.27 -20.04 16.23
N SER A 279 9.55 -19.56 17.24
CA SER A 279 10.10 -19.11 18.51
C SER A 279 9.27 -19.67 19.66
N PRO A 280 9.90 -19.98 20.82
CA PRO A 280 9.18 -20.29 22.04
C PRO A 280 8.52 -19.04 22.67
N SER A 281 8.96 -17.84 22.25
CA SER A 281 8.57 -16.57 22.87
C SER A 281 7.64 -15.77 21.96
N LYS A 282 6.66 -15.13 22.56
CA LYS A 282 5.75 -14.17 21.90
C LYS A 282 6.15 -12.72 22.16
N SER A 283 6.87 -12.49 23.26
CA SER A 283 7.41 -11.20 23.69
C SER A 283 8.76 -11.44 24.35
N LEU A 284 9.70 -10.53 24.19
CA LEU A 284 11.03 -10.60 24.81
C LEU A 284 11.46 -9.20 25.31
N PRO A 285 12.18 -9.11 26.44
CA PRO A 285 12.71 -7.84 26.93
C PRO A 285 13.56 -7.10 25.87
N GLY A 286 13.31 -5.80 25.71
CA GLY A 286 14.01 -4.96 24.72
C GLY A 286 13.44 -5.05 23.30
N MET A 287 12.34 -5.76 23.11
CA MET A 287 11.57 -5.80 21.88
C MET A 287 10.21 -5.13 22.07
N GLU A 288 9.68 -4.55 21.00
CA GLU A 288 8.37 -3.91 21.01
C GLU A 288 7.27 -4.94 20.73
N ASP A 289 6.26 -4.96 21.59
CA ASP A 289 5.05 -5.74 21.39
C ASP A 289 4.10 -5.01 20.43
N PRO A 290 3.36 -5.74 19.58
CA PRO A 290 2.38 -5.15 18.68
C PRO A 290 1.19 -4.57 19.45
N VAL A 291 0.61 -3.48 18.93
CA VAL A 291 -0.66 -2.90 19.41
C VAL A 291 -1.81 -3.89 19.22
N ARG A 292 -1.75 -4.67 18.13
CA ARG A 292 -2.69 -5.73 17.77
C ARG A 292 -1.97 -6.81 16.97
N PHE A 293 -2.33 -8.07 17.18
CA PHE A 293 -1.92 -9.17 16.30
C PHE A 293 -3.13 -10.02 15.88
N TRP A 294 -3.00 -10.73 14.75
CA TRP A 294 -4.05 -11.58 14.20
C TRP A 294 -3.61 -13.04 14.08
N VAL A 295 -4.42 -13.92 14.68
CA VAL A 295 -4.34 -15.37 14.51
C VAL A 295 -5.79 -15.86 14.34
N PRO A 296 -6.13 -16.47 13.18
CA PRO A 296 -5.30 -16.73 12.01
C PRO A 296 -4.85 -15.46 11.27
N SER A 297 -3.88 -15.61 10.35
CA SER A 297 -3.40 -14.52 9.51
C SER A 297 -4.52 -13.93 8.64
N ILE A 298 -4.58 -12.61 8.56
CA ILE A 298 -5.43 -11.86 7.64
C ILE A 298 -4.65 -11.37 6.41
N SER A 299 -3.31 -11.47 6.44
CA SER A 299 -2.39 -10.91 5.44
C SER A 299 -2.68 -9.42 5.18
N PRO A 300 -2.47 -8.54 6.18
CA PRO A 300 -2.81 -7.12 6.08
C PRO A 300 -2.00 -6.44 4.97
N SER A 301 -2.62 -5.49 4.29
CA SER A 301 -2.04 -4.85 3.11
C SER A 301 -1.90 -3.33 3.27
N GLY A 302 -2.55 -2.50 2.43
CA GLY A 302 -2.53 -1.06 2.59
C GLY A 302 -3.07 -0.60 3.94
N LEU A 303 -2.60 0.55 4.43
CA LEU A 303 -2.98 1.12 5.72
C LEU A 303 -3.33 2.60 5.56
N ALA A 304 -4.47 3.04 6.09
CA ALA A 304 -4.88 4.44 6.02
C ALA A 304 -5.70 4.86 7.25
N PHE A 305 -5.36 6.01 7.83
CA PHE A 305 -6.25 6.69 8.77
C PHE A 305 -7.35 7.42 8.01
N TYR A 306 -8.57 7.32 8.48
CA TYR A 306 -9.69 8.06 7.94
C TYR A 306 -9.86 9.39 8.69
N THR A 307 -9.74 10.50 7.97
CA THR A 307 -9.86 11.87 8.52
C THR A 307 -11.00 12.66 7.87
N GLY A 308 -11.67 12.06 6.87
CA GLY A 308 -12.73 12.70 6.11
C GLY A 308 -14.03 12.87 6.90
N ASP A 309 -14.94 13.65 6.36
CA ASP A 309 -16.24 13.95 6.96
C ASP A 309 -17.40 13.20 6.28
N ARG A 310 -17.12 12.44 5.20
CA ARG A 310 -18.15 11.68 4.48
C ARG A 310 -18.72 10.51 5.29
N PHE A 311 -17.92 9.97 6.22
CA PHE A 311 -18.30 8.96 7.18
C PHE A 311 -17.95 9.43 8.60
N PRO A 312 -18.77 10.29 9.22
CA PRO A 312 -18.45 10.86 10.52
C PRO A 312 -18.17 9.81 11.60
N GLY A 313 -18.90 8.68 11.57
CA GLY A 313 -18.71 7.57 12.51
C GLY A 313 -17.40 6.78 12.31
N TRP A 314 -16.69 6.99 11.21
CA TRP A 314 -15.40 6.35 10.94
C TRP A 314 -14.20 7.27 11.17
N LYS A 315 -14.42 8.56 11.45
CA LYS A 315 -13.35 9.54 11.66
C LYS A 315 -12.42 9.10 12.78
N GLY A 316 -11.12 9.09 12.52
CA GLY A 316 -10.09 8.59 13.42
C GLY A 316 -9.85 7.07 13.37
N SER A 317 -10.70 6.30 12.67
CA SER A 317 -10.46 4.86 12.47
C SER A 317 -9.28 4.62 11.53
N LEU A 318 -8.59 3.50 11.75
CA LEU A 318 -7.54 3.00 10.89
C LEU A 318 -8.11 1.87 10.02
N PHE A 319 -7.81 1.88 8.72
CA PHE A 319 -8.27 0.87 7.77
C PHE A 319 -7.10 0.09 7.21
N THR A 320 -7.24 -1.24 7.10
CA THR A 320 -6.31 -2.12 6.38
C THR A 320 -7.07 -3.14 5.54
N GLY A 321 -6.60 -3.35 4.31
CA GLY A 321 -7.08 -4.45 3.48
C GLY A 321 -6.55 -5.79 4.00
N ALA A 322 -7.25 -6.87 3.67
CA ALA A 322 -6.84 -8.24 3.98
C ALA A 322 -6.80 -9.08 2.70
N LEU A 323 -5.66 -9.74 2.46
CA LEU A 323 -5.46 -10.57 1.28
C LEU A 323 -5.95 -12.00 1.48
N SER A 324 -5.91 -12.53 2.70
CA SER A 324 -6.33 -13.90 2.98
C SER A 324 -7.77 -14.04 3.48
N ASN A 325 -8.40 -12.96 3.96
CA ASN A 325 -9.75 -12.98 4.51
C ASN A 325 -10.78 -12.19 3.67
N ASN A 326 -10.41 -11.74 2.46
CA ASN A 326 -11.29 -11.01 1.54
C ASN A 326 -12.15 -9.96 2.27
N ALA A 327 -11.53 -9.10 3.05
CA ALA A 327 -12.21 -8.09 3.86
C ALA A 327 -11.40 -6.79 3.94
N LEU A 328 -12.10 -5.71 4.29
CA LEU A 328 -11.52 -4.47 4.77
C LEU A 328 -11.70 -4.42 6.28
N PHE A 329 -10.62 -4.32 7.03
CA PHE A 329 -10.67 -4.16 8.48
C PHE A 329 -10.72 -2.67 8.82
N ARG A 330 -11.73 -2.28 9.61
CA ARG A 330 -11.80 -0.99 10.28
C ARG A 330 -11.42 -1.18 11.74
N ILE A 331 -10.36 -0.55 12.16
CA ILE A 331 -9.78 -0.64 13.49
C ILE A 331 -10.12 0.64 14.24
N GLU A 332 -10.70 0.50 15.42
CA GLU A 332 -11.00 1.60 16.33
C GLU A 332 -9.87 1.79 17.33
N LEU A 333 -9.48 3.05 17.48
CA LEU A 333 -8.41 3.46 18.39
C LEU A 333 -8.93 4.52 19.36
N ASP A 334 -8.42 4.47 20.60
CA ASP A 334 -8.52 5.54 21.58
C ASP A 334 -7.10 6.09 21.80
N GLY A 335 -6.77 7.20 21.14
CA GLY A 335 -5.39 7.63 20.96
C GLY A 335 -4.60 6.59 20.17
N GLU A 336 -3.64 5.96 20.82
CA GLU A 336 -2.82 4.88 20.21
C GLU A 336 -3.20 3.49 20.74
N ARG A 337 -4.22 3.40 21.57
CA ARG A 337 -4.70 2.14 22.14
C ARG A 337 -5.75 1.49 21.22
N TYR A 338 -5.55 0.23 20.87
CA TYR A 338 -6.57 -0.58 20.20
C TYR A 338 -7.82 -0.73 21.09
N VAL A 339 -8.99 -0.45 20.54
CA VAL A 339 -10.30 -0.58 21.22
C VAL A 339 -11.10 -1.74 20.65
N GLY A 340 -11.08 -1.91 19.33
CA GLY A 340 -11.84 -2.95 18.66
C GLY A 340 -11.66 -2.88 17.13
N GLU A 341 -12.29 -3.82 16.44
CA GLU A 341 -12.27 -3.87 15.00
C GLU A 341 -13.56 -4.44 14.43
N GLU A 342 -13.89 -4.09 13.20
CA GLU A 342 -14.94 -4.74 12.43
C GLU A 342 -14.45 -5.09 11.02
N ARG A 343 -15.01 -6.15 10.46
CA ARG A 343 -14.73 -6.59 9.09
C ARG A 343 -15.82 -6.08 8.16
N LEU A 344 -15.43 -5.29 7.20
CA LEU A 344 -16.28 -4.75 6.15
C LEU A 344 -16.01 -5.52 4.85
N LEU A 345 -16.96 -5.52 3.92
CA LEU A 345 -16.82 -6.10 2.58
C LEU A 345 -16.48 -7.60 2.57
N VAL A 346 -16.85 -8.34 3.61
CA VAL A 346 -16.52 -9.76 3.74
C VAL A 346 -17.00 -10.52 2.49
N ASP A 347 -16.07 -11.21 1.81
CA ASP A 347 -16.27 -11.99 0.59
C ASP A 347 -16.88 -11.23 -0.60
N LEU A 348 -17.01 -9.90 -0.50
CA LEU A 348 -17.53 -9.05 -1.58
C LEU A 348 -16.42 -8.62 -2.54
N LEU A 349 -15.25 -8.27 -2.02
CA LEU A 349 -14.07 -7.89 -2.79
C LEU A 349 -12.88 -8.80 -2.43
N PRO A 350 -12.31 -9.52 -3.40
CA PRO A 350 -11.17 -10.38 -3.15
C PRO A 350 -9.88 -9.58 -2.97
N TYR A 351 -8.99 -10.05 -2.14
CA TYR A 351 -7.58 -9.59 -2.04
C TYR A 351 -7.44 -8.06 -2.04
N ILE A 352 -8.10 -7.35 -1.12
CA ILE A 352 -7.97 -5.88 -0.99
C ILE A 352 -6.50 -5.54 -0.71
N ARG A 353 -5.82 -4.91 -1.69
CA ARG A 353 -4.37 -4.66 -1.67
C ARG A 353 -3.99 -3.29 -1.12
N ASP A 354 -4.76 -2.26 -1.44
CA ASP A 354 -4.50 -0.92 -0.94
C ASP A 354 -5.80 -0.23 -0.56
N VAL A 355 -5.70 0.64 0.43
CA VAL A 355 -6.78 1.49 0.91
C VAL A 355 -6.25 2.91 1.04
N ARG A 356 -6.96 3.88 0.47
CA ARG A 356 -6.63 5.30 0.55
C ARG A 356 -7.87 6.13 0.76
N GLN A 357 -7.73 7.24 1.49
CA GLN A 357 -8.74 8.30 1.48
C GLN A 357 -8.48 9.21 0.29
N GLY A 358 -9.53 9.45 -0.51
CA GLY A 358 -9.49 10.41 -1.61
C GLY A 358 -9.63 11.87 -1.12
N PRO A 359 -9.30 12.85 -1.97
CA PRO A 359 -9.46 14.27 -1.67
C PRO A 359 -10.94 14.68 -1.47
N ASP A 360 -11.88 13.85 -1.95
CA ASP A 360 -13.32 13.96 -1.76
C ASP A 360 -13.82 13.44 -0.40
N GLY A 361 -12.90 12.93 0.43
CA GLY A 361 -13.20 12.34 1.73
C GLY A 361 -13.81 10.95 1.67
N LEU A 362 -13.81 10.30 0.51
CA LEU A 362 -14.26 8.92 0.34
C LEU A 362 -13.10 7.93 0.47
N ILE A 363 -13.41 6.65 0.67
CA ILE A 363 -12.41 5.57 0.76
C ILE A 363 -12.31 4.88 -0.58
N TYR A 364 -11.09 4.71 -1.09
CA TYR A 364 -10.78 4.02 -2.33
C TYR A 364 -9.98 2.75 -2.05
N LEU A 365 -10.28 1.71 -2.82
CA LEU A 365 -9.70 0.37 -2.66
C LEU A 365 -9.25 -0.16 -4.02
N VAL A 366 -8.14 -0.89 -4.06
CA VAL A 366 -7.78 -1.75 -5.20
C VAL A 366 -7.68 -3.21 -4.77
N THR A 367 -8.06 -4.12 -5.68
CA THR A 367 -7.99 -5.57 -5.46
C THR A 367 -6.89 -6.20 -6.30
N HIS A 368 -6.07 -7.05 -5.66
CA HIS A 368 -4.88 -7.66 -6.28
C HIS A 368 -5.24 -8.97 -7.00
N THR A 369 -5.81 -8.84 -8.19
CA THR A 369 -6.09 -9.95 -9.11
C THR A 369 -5.60 -9.62 -10.51
N ASP A 370 -5.55 -10.61 -11.41
CA ASP A 370 -5.18 -10.39 -12.82
C ASP A 370 -6.21 -9.50 -13.55
N SER A 371 -7.46 -9.49 -13.08
CA SER A 371 -8.51 -8.54 -13.44
C SER A 371 -8.86 -7.71 -12.21
N GLY A 372 -7.91 -6.92 -11.74
CA GLY A 372 -8.03 -6.11 -10.54
C GLY A 372 -8.97 -4.93 -10.73
N GLY A 373 -9.64 -4.54 -9.64
CA GLY A 373 -10.58 -3.43 -9.66
C GLY A 373 -10.12 -2.24 -8.82
N LEU A 374 -10.65 -1.07 -9.20
CA LEU A 374 -10.68 0.14 -8.40
C LEU A 374 -12.11 0.36 -7.92
N TYR A 375 -12.27 0.52 -6.63
CA TYR A 375 -13.56 0.67 -5.97
C TYR A 375 -13.56 1.91 -5.08
N ARG A 376 -14.75 2.43 -4.82
CA ARG A 376 -14.96 3.56 -3.91
C ARG A 376 -16.11 3.27 -2.95
N LEU A 377 -15.94 3.58 -1.67
CA LEU A 377 -17.00 3.53 -0.67
C LEU A 377 -17.69 4.89 -0.61
N GLU A 378 -19.01 4.89 -0.75
CA GLU A 378 -19.86 6.08 -0.67
C GLU A 378 -20.89 5.93 0.44
N PRO A 379 -21.29 7.00 1.15
CA PRO A 379 -22.45 6.97 2.06
C PRO A 379 -23.69 6.49 1.32
N ALA A 380 -24.54 5.71 2.01
CA ALA A 380 -25.80 5.18 1.47
C ALA A 380 -26.97 6.09 1.80
#